data_bb2479456cc4e2a9a2c4d0b21896d6d3
#
_entry.id   bb2479456cc4e2a9a2c4d0b21896d6d3
#
_cell.length_a   1.000
_cell.length_b   1.000
_cell.length_c   1.000
_cell.angle_alpha   90.00
_cell.angle_beta   90.00
_cell.angle_gamma   90.00
#
_symmetry.space_group_name_H-M   'P 1'
#
loop_
_entity.id
_entity.type
_entity.pdbx_description
1 polymer ?
#
loop_
_entity_poly.entity_id
_entity_poly.type
_entity_poly.pdbx_seq_one_letter_code
_entity_poly.pdbx_strand_id
1 'polypeptide(L)'
;DIKKIFGTYDEPVTAALELDLSEEDFPGYTVPGTGEARITATLQGRMLEIALDITADVAFACARCLEERTRRFHVIKTYCVREADLSDPDAELSFTPDGKLDVRELAYTELVLEVPTVLLCSDDCAGLCPVCGNRKPCSCRHETSGSVDERLSILKQLLND
;
A
#
# COMPACT_ATOMS: atom_id res chain seq x y z
N ASP A 1 -20.10 -0.57 -13.87
CA ASP A 1 -20.26 0.07 -15.20
C ASP A 1 -20.45 1.58 -15.00
N ILE A 2 -19.32 2.30 -15.08
CA ILE A 2 -19.25 3.76 -14.82
C ILE A 2 -19.97 4.56 -15.91
N LYS A 3 -19.90 4.10 -17.15
CA LYS A 3 -20.54 4.78 -18.28
C LYS A 3 -22.07 4.90 -18.11
N LYS A 4 -22.70 3.90 -17.49
CA LYS A 4 -24.13 3.94 -17.23
C LYS A 4 -24.51 4.98 -16.17
N ILE A 5 -23.61 5.26 -15.23
CA ILE A 5 -23.86 6.23 -14.14
C ILE A 5 -23.99 7.64 -14.72
N PHE A 6 -23.18 8.03 -15.71
CA PHE A 6 -23.28 9.33 -16.35
C PHE A 6 -24.64 9.58 -17.06
N GLY A 7 -25.32 8.51 -17.47
CA GLY A 7 -26.56 8.63 -18.25
C GLY A 7 -27.87 8.33 -17.53
N THR A 8 -27.83 7.76 -16.30
CA THR A 8 -29.03 7.12 -15.76
C THR A 8 -29.29 7.38 -14.28
N TYR A 9 -28.29 7.78 -13.48
CA TYR A 9 -28.44 7.83 -12.02
C TYR A 9 -28.26 9.24 -11.46
N ASP A 10 -29.29 9.74 -10.78
CA ASP A 10 -29.26 10.97 -9.97
C ASP A 10 -28.86 10.69 -8.51
N GLU A 11 -28.86 9.42 -8.09
CA GLU A 11 -28.53 9.00 -6.73
C GLU A 11 -27.17 8.28 -6.68
N PRO A 12 -26.46 8.34 -5.54
CA PRO A 12 -25.20 7.61 -5.36
C PRO A 12 -25.35 6.11 -5.58
N VAL A 13 -24.45 5.52 -6.35
CA VAL A 13 -24.39 4.09 -6.59
C VAL A 13 -23.28 3.49 -5.75
N THR A 14 -23.61 2.59 -4.83
CA THR A 14 -22.64 1.91 -3.98
C THR A 14 -22.59 0.43 -4.31
N ALA A 15 -21.37 -0.10 -4.39
CA ALA A 15 -21.08 -1.53 -4.52
C ALA A 15 -20.08 -1.95 -3.43
N ALA A 16 -20.35 -3.09 -2.79
CA ALA A 16 -19.42 -3.76 -1.89
C ALA A 16 -18.99 -5.08 -2.53
N LEU A 17 -17.68 -5.35 -2.49
CA LEU A 17 -17.06 -6.48 -3.16
C LEU A 17 -16.05 -7.13 -2.20
N GLU A 18 -16.00 -8.45 -2.22
CA GLU A 18 -14.88 -9.19 -1.66
C GLU A 18 -13.87 -9.44 -2.78
N LEU A 19 -12.62 -9.07 -2.55
CA LEU A 19 -11.54 -9.18 -3.52
C LEU A 19 -10.52 -10.19 -3.02
N ASP A 20 -10.35 -11.25 -3.77
CA ASP A 20 -9.25 -12.18 -3.55
C ASP A 20 -7.97 -11.61 -4.20
N LEU A 21 -7.04 -11.18 -3.37
CA LEU A 21 -5.74 -10.63 -3.75
C LEU A 21 -4.58 -11.55 -3.37
N SER A 22 -4.87 -12.79 -2.98
CA SER A 22 -3.88 -13.73 -2.46
C SER A 22 -2.85 -14.19 -3.51
N GLU A 23 -3.20 -14.12 -4.79
CA GLU A 23 -2.32 -14.48 -5.91
C GLU A 23 -1.56 -13.29 -6.50
N GLU A 24 -1.81 -12.06 -6.01
CA GLU A 24 -1.12 -10.88 -6.50
C GLU A 24 0.28 -10.76 -5.90
N ASP A 25 1.23 -10.29 -6.72
CA ASP A 25 2.63 -10.09 -6.31
C ASP A 25 2.81 -8.69 -5.72
N PHE A 26 2.86 -8.60 -4.39
CA PHE A 26 3.08 -7.36 -3.67
C PHE A 26 4.55 -7.18 -3.28
N PRO A 27 5.08 -5.95 -3.25
CA PRO A 27 6.48 -5.68 -2.94
C PRO A 27 6.80 -5.88 -1.45
N GLY A 28 7.26 -7.09 -1.08
CA GLY A 28 7.74 -7.40 0.27
C GLY A 28 6.68 -7.74 1.30
N TYR A 29 5.45 -7.99 0.88
CA TYR A 29 4.35 -8.47 1.72
C TYR A 29 3.37 -9.33 0.91
N THR A 30 2.41 -9.93 1.57
CA THR A 30 1.31 -10.67 0.93
C THR A 30 -0.03 -10.23 1.53
N VAL A 31 -1.10 -10.42 0.79
CA VAL A 31 -2.48 -10.21 1.27
C VAL A 31 -3.15 -11.59 1.36
N PRO A 32 -3.07 -12.28 2.51
CA PRO A 32 -3.66 -13.60 2.67
C PRO A 32 -5.18 -13.48 2.79
N GLY A 33 -5.89 -14.14 1.91
CA GLY A 33 -7.35 -14.17 1.94
C GLY A 33 -8.01 -13.05 1.15
N THR A 34 -9.26 -12.72 1.51
CA THR A 34 -10.07 -11.71 0.82
C THR A 34 -10.00 -10.37 1.52
N GLY A 35 -9.76 -9.31 0.72
CA GLY A 35 -9.96 -7.93 1.14
C GLY A 35 -11.40 -7.49 0.88
N GLU A 36 -11.86 -6.49 1.58
CA GLU A 36 -13.15 -5.85 1.36
C GLU A 36 -12.94 -4.53 0.62
N ALA A 37 -13.68 -4.32 -0.47
CA ALA A 37 -13.70 -3.05 -1.18
C ALA A 37 -15.13 -2.52 -1.26
N ARG A 38 -15.30 -1.24 -0.93
CA ARG A 38 -16.54 -0.51 -1.13
C ARG A 38 -16.28 0.66 -2.06
N ILE A 39 -17.09 0.75 -3.11
CA ILE A 39 -17.03 1.86 -4.05
C ILE A 39 -18.37 2.58 -4.01
N THR A 40 -18.31 3.90 -3.91
CA THR A 40 -19.47 4.78 -4.02
C THR A 40 -19.20 5.78 -5.14
N ALA A 41 -20.07 5.79 -6.13
CA ALA A 41 -20.02 6.72 -7.25
C ALA A 41 -21.18 7.71 -7.16
N THR A 42 -20.87 9.00 -7.12
CA THR A 42 -21.83 10.10 -6.99
C THR A 42 -21.66 11.09 -8.13
N LEU A 43 -22.70 11.27 -8.95
CA LEU A 43 -22.68 12.25 -10.03
C LEU A 43 -22.97 13.65 -9.48
N GLN A 44 -22.04 14.59 -9.71
CA GLN A 44 -22.17 15.98 -9.31
C GLN A 44 -22.08 16.87 -10.57
N GLY A 45 -23.22 17.18 -11.16
CA GLY A 45 -23.29 17.90 -12.40
C GLY A 45 -22.71 17.09 -13.56
N ARG A 46 -21.47 17.42 -14.01
CA ARG A 46 -20.77 16.73 -15.12
C ARG A 46 -19.54 15.95 -14.63
N MET A 47 -19.30 15.90 -13.33
CA MET A 47 -18.21 15.17 -12.71
C MET A 47 -18.77 14.01 -11.88
N LEU A 48 -18.18 12.86 -12.03
CA LEU A 48 -18.43 11.69 -11.21
C LEU A 48 -17.36 11.59 -10.13
N GLU A 49 -17.78 11.70 -8.88
CA GLU A 49 -16.93 11.40 -7.73
C GLU A 49 -17.01 9.91 -7.44
N ILE A 50 -15.86 9.24 -7.41
CA ILE A 50 -15.73 7.83 -7.07
C ILE A 50 -14.95 7.74 -5.76
N ALA A 51 -15.64 7.41 -4.67
CA ALA A 51 -15.03 7.12 -3.39
C ALA A 51 -14.75 5.61 -3.28
N LEU A 52 -13.50 5.26 -3.00
CA LEU A 52 -12.97 3.93 -2.79
C LEU A 52 -12.60 3.76 -1.32
N ASP A 53 -13.05 2.67 -0.71
CA ASP A 53 -12.76 2.27 0.66
C ASP A 53 -12.34 0.80 0.63
N ILE A 54 -11.06 0.52 0.95
CA ILE A 54 -10.49 -0.82 0.92
C ILE A 54 -9.99 -1.18 2.30
N THR A 55 -10.30 -2.39 2.76
CA THR A 55 -9.74 -2.98 3.96
C THR A 55 -9.13 -4.33 3.63
N ALA A 56 -7.85 -4.51 3.96
CA ALA A 56 -7.13 -5.76 3.73
C ALA A 56 -6.16 -6.08 4.88
N ASP A 57 -5.99 -7.36 5.17
CA ASP A 57 -4.98 -7.85 6.08
C ASP A 57 -3.69 -8.12 5.30
N VAL A 58 -2.61 -7.46 5.68
CA VAL A 58 -1.28 -7.55 5.05
C VAL A 58 -0.35 -8.36 5.95
N ALA A 59 0.17 -9.45 5.44
CA ALA A 59 1.15 -10.28 6.09
C ALA A 59 2.56 -9.95 5.60
N PHE A 60 3.49 -9.72 6.53
CA PHE A 60 4.85 -9.27 6.24
C PHE A 60 5.86 -9.77 7.25
N ALA A 61 7.12 -9.88 6.86
CA ALA A 61 8.23 -10.04 7.78
C ALA A 61 8.74 -8.66 8.21
N CYS A 62 8.90 -8.45 9.52
CA CYS A 62 9.47 -7.20 10.04
C CYS A 62 10.87 -6.96 9.45
N ALA A 63 11.10 -5.78 8.86
CA ALA A 63 12.37 -5.44 8.22
C ALA A 63 13.57 -5.39 9.19
N ARG A 64 13.34 -5.35 10.52
CA ARG A 64 14.41 -5.31 11.52
C ARG A 64 14.65 -6.65 12.23
N CYS A 65 13.61 -7.40 12.54
CA CYS A 65 13.73 -8.63 13.34
C CYS A 65 13.24 -9.89 12.65
N LEU A 66 12.77 -9.78 11.40
CA LEU A 66 12.28 -10.84 10.54
C LEU A 66 11.07 -11.63 11.09
N GLU A 67 10.45 -11.12 12.15
CA GLU A 67 9.26 -11.74 12.72
C GLU A 67 8.07 -11.53 11.79
N GLU A 68 7.36 -12.59 11.49
CA GLU A 68 6.15 -12.52 10.67
C GLU A 68 5.02 -11.87 11.46
N ARG A 69 4.33 -10.94 10.82
CA ARG A 69 3.22 -10.18 11.37
C ARG A 69 2.13 -9.98 10.33
N THR A 70 0.92 -9.80 10.82
CA THR A 70 -0.21 -9.37 10.01
C THR A 70 -0.73 -8.05 10.57
N ARG A 71 -1.00 -7.11 9.70
CA ARG A 71 -1.59 -5.81 10.05
C ARG A 71 -2.72 -5.49 9.08
N ARG A 72 -3.81 -4.96 9.63
CA ARG A 72 -4.93 -4.46 8.82
C ARG A 72 -4.62 -3.07 8.30
N PHE A 73 -4.77 -2.90 6.99
CA PHE A 73 -4.69 -1.61 6.31
C PHE A 73 -6.07 -1.19 5.85
N HIS A 74 -6.32 0.10 5.94
CA HIS A 74 -7.54 0.74 5.50
C HIS A 74 -7.17 1.90 4.59
N VAL A 75 -7.55 1.80 3.33
CA VAL A 75 -7.22 2.76 2.27
C VAL A 75 -8.49 3.44 1.81
N ILE A 76 -8.51 4.76 1.89
CA ILE A 76 -9.62 5.58 1.41
C ILE A 76 -9.09 6.53 0.36
N LYS A 77 -9.68 6.50 -0.84
CA LYS A 77 -9.34 7.37 -1.96
C LYS A 77 -10.60 7.94 -2.60
N THR A 78 -10.46 9.11 -3.19
CA THR A 78 -11.54 9.75 -3.94
C THR A 78 -11.00 10.25 -5.26
N TYR A 79 -11.68 9.90 -6.34
CA TYR A 79 -11.35 10.27 -7.70
C TYR A 79 -12.46 11.12 -8.29
N CYS A 80 -12.08 12.08 -9.12
CA CYS A 80 -13.02 12.91 -9.86
C CYS A 80 -12.89 12.61 -11.35
N VAL A 81 -13.90 12.01 -11.95
CA VAL A 81 -13.90 11.49 -13.32
C VAL A 81 -14.89 12.27 -14.17
N ARG A 82 -14.46 12.71 -15.36
CA ARG A 82 -15.32 13.27 -16.39
C ARG A 82 -15.69 12.19 -17.39
N GLU A 83 -16.78 12.38 -18.11
CA GLU A 83 -17.18 11.43 -19.15
C GLU A 83 -16.10 11.24 -20.23
N ALA A 84 -15.33 12.30 -20.54
CA ALA A 84 -14.22 12.23 -21.48
C ALA A 84 -13.08 11.33 -21.02
N ASP A 85 -12.85 11.23 -19.71
CA ASP A 85 -11.77 10.44 -19.12
C ASP A 85 -11.99 8.93 -19.31
N LEU A 86 -13.24 8.49 -19.58
CA LEU A 86 -13.56 7.08 -19.87
C LEU A 86 -12.88 6.52 -21.14
N SER A 87 -12.42 7.40 -22.02
CA SER A 87 -11.76 7.03 -23.28
C SER A 87 -10.32 7.57 -23.35
N ASP A 88 -9.84 8.19 -22.29
CA ASP A 88 -8.51 8.77 -22.21
C ASP A 88 -7.54 7.72 -21.62
N PRO A 89 -6.52 7.28 -22.37
CA PRO A 89 -5.54 6.33 -21.86
C PRO A 89 -4.63 6.91 -20.77
N ASP A 90 -4.54 8.23 -20.67
CA ASP A 90 -3.74 8.96 -19.67
C ASP A 90 -4.59 9.41 -18.46
N ALA A 91 -5.84 8.95 -18.36
CA ALA A 91 -6.70 9.23 -17.22
C ALA A 91 -6.15 8.60 -15.94
N GLU A 92 -6.42 9.23 -14.78
CA GLU A 92 -6.01 8.74 -13.46
C GLU A 92 -6.53 7.32 -13.15
N LEU A 93 -7.72 6.98 -13.66
CA LEU A 93 -8.30 5.65 -13.57
C LEU A 93 -8.36 4.99 -14.95
N SER A 94 -7.95 3.73 -14.98
CA SER A 94 -8.07 2.90 -16.18
C SER A 94 -9.48 2.34 -16.32
N PHE A 95 -10.09 2.57 -17.47
CA PHE A 95 -11.40 2.04 -17.80
C PHE A 95 -11.31 1.06 -18.99
N THR A 96 -12.14 0.02 -18.93
CA THR A 96 -12.29 -0.85 -20.10
C THR A 96 -13.00 -0.11 -21.25
N PRO A 97 -12.87 -0.56 -22.52
CA PRO A 97 -13.51 0.11 -23.66
C PRO A 97 -15.04 0.23 -23.55
N ASP A 98 -15.68 -0.60 -22.75
CA ASP A 98 -17.12 -0.55 -22.44
C ASP A 98 -17.43 0.32 -21.19
N GLY A 99 -16.44 1.04 -20.66
CA GLY A 99 -16.61 2.00 -19.56
C GLY A 99 -16.80 1.38 -18.19
N LYS A 100 -16.21 0.20 -17.96
CA LYS A 100 -16.17 -0.44 -16.65
C LYS A 100 -14.85 -0.14 -15.96
N LEU A 101 -14.89 0.00 -14.64
CA LEU A 101 -13.73 0.10 -13.77
C LEU A 101 -13.37 -1.31 -13.26
N ASP A 102 -12.11 -1.70 -13.42
CA ASP A 102 -11.58 -2.89 -12.76
C ASP A 102 -11.23 -2.56 -11.31
N VAL A 103 -12.09 -3.02 -10.42
CA VAL A 103 -11.95 -2.74 -8.98
C VAL A 103 -10.81 -3.53 -8.35
N ARG A 104 -10.50 -4.71 -8.88
CA ARG A 104 -9.42 -5.55 -8.37
C ARG A 104 -8.06 -4.91 -8.68
N GLU A 105 -7.84 -4.51 -9.93
CA GLU A 105 -6.64 -3.81 -10.36
C GLU A 105 -6.46 -2.48 -9.60
N LEU A 106 -7.56 -1.73 -9.44
CA LEU A 106 -7.52 -0.49 -8.67
C LEU A 106 -7.16 -0.74 -7.20
N ALA A 107 -7.77 -1.74 -6.56
CA ALA A 107 -7.46 -2.08 -5.17
C ALA A 107 -6.02 -2.55 -4.99
N TYR A 108 -5.49 -3.34 -5.93
CA TYR A 108 -4.09 -3.73 -5.96
C TYR A 108 -3.17 -2.51 -6.02
N THR A 109 -3.42 -1.61 -6.97
CA THR A 109 -2.63 -0.40 -7.17
C THR A 109 -2.62 0.49 -5.92
N GLU A 110 -3.80 0.73 -5.32
CA GLU A 110 -3.91 1.56 -4.13
C GLU A 110 -3.25 0.93 -2.89
N LEU A 111 -3.32 -0.39 -2.73
CA LEU A 111 -2.59 -1.09 -1.67
C LEU A 111 -1.07 -0.99 -1.86
N VAL A 112 -0.58 -1.12 -3.09
CA VAL A 112 0.87 -0.96 -3.40
C VAL A 112 1.35 0.46 -3.08
N LEU A 113 0.52 1.48 -3.34
CA LEU A 113 0.88 2.88 -3.08
C LEU A 113 0.80 3.26 -1.60
N GLU A 114 -0.15 2.69 -0.84
CA GLU A 114 -0.42 3.08 0.54
C GLU A 114 0.36 2.25 1.57
N VAL A 115 0.60 0.96 1.28
CA VAL A 115 1.35 0.10 2.18
C VAL A 115 2.84 0.44 2.11
N PRO A 116 3.48 0.84 3.24
CA PRO A 116 4.90 1.17 3.24
C PRO A 116 5.77 -0.01 2.79
N THR A 117 6.79 0.26 1.99
CA THR A 117 7.78 -0.75 1.55
C THR A 117 8.63 -1.30 2.70
N VAL A 118 8.71 -0.58 3.83
CA VAL A 118 9.41 -1.00 5.05
C VAL A 118 8.40 -1.15 6.17
N LEU A 119 8.06 -2.39 6.47
CA LEU A 119 7.11 -2.73 7.53
C LEU A 119 7.85 -3.22 8.78
N LEU A 120 7.44 -2.71 9.94
CA LEU A 120 8.01 -3.05 11.24
C LEU A 120 6.94 -3.67 12.14
N CYS A 121 7.33 -4.63 12.98
CA CYS A 121 6.44 -5.22 13.99
C CYS A 121 6.01 -4.19 15.05
N SER A 122 6.89 -3.21 15.36
CA SER A 122 6.65 -2.02 16.16
C SER A 122 7.66 -0.95 15.79
N ASP A 123 7.34 0.33 16.03
CA ASP A 123 8.23 1.45 15.73
C ASP A 123 9.56 1.36 16.52
N ASP A 124 9.49 0.83 17.74
CA ASP A 124 10.62 0.61 18.66
C ASP A 124 11.32 -0.73 18.45
N CYS A 125 11.07 -1.44 17.35
CA CYS A 125 11.69 -2.74 17.11
C CYS A 125 13.22 -2.64 17.15
N ALA A 126 13.82 -3.27 18.15
CA ALA A 126 15.28 -3.24 18.38
C ALA A 126 16.06 -4.11 17.36
N GLY A 127 15.36 -4.89 16.53
CA GLY A 127 15.92 -5.74 15.50
C GLY A 127 16.63 -6.98 16.01
N LEU A 128 17.49 -7.54 15.15
CA LEU A 128 18.32 -8.68 15.47
C LEU A 128 19.64 -8.23 16.08
N CYS A 129 20.20 -9.10 16.91
CA CYS A 129 21.55 -8.92 17.46
C CYS A 129 22.60 -9.24 16.40
N PRO A 130 23.55 -8.33 16.10
CA PRO A 130 24.59 -8.60 15.11
C PRO A 130 25.59 -9.68 15.53
N VAL A 131 25.62 -10.05 16.82
CA VAL A 131 26.54 -11.07 17.34
C VAL A 131 25.94 -12.47 17.33
N CYS A 132 24.71 -12.63 17.83
CA CYS A 132 24.06 -13.95 17.95
C CYS A 132 22.90 -14.17 16.98
N GLY A 133 22.49 -13.16 16.20
CA GLY A 133 21.35 -13.26 15.29
C GLY A 133 19.97 -13.30 15.95
N ASN A 134 19.90 -13.37 17.26
CA ASN A 134 18.63 -13.41 17.97
C ASN A 134 17.99 -12.02 18.09
N ARG A 135 16.69 -12.00 18.29
CA ARG A 135 15.95 -10.75 18.54
C ARG A 135 16.46 -10.07 19.82
N LYS A 136 16.62 -8.76 19.76
CA LYS A 136 16.94 -7.95 20.96
C LYS A 136 15.70 -7.77 21.85
N PRO A 137 15.89 -7.68 23.22
CA PRO A 137 17.16 -7.74 23.96
C PRO A 137 17.76 -9.13 24.03
N CYS A 138 19.08 -9.22 24.02
CA CYS A 138 19.84 -10.46 24.17
C CYS A 138 20.95 -10.29 25.22
N SER A 139 21.49 -11.40 25.74
CA SER A 139 22.57 -11.39 26.76
C SER A 139 23.98 -11.19 26.19
N CYS A 140 24.11 -10.95 24.87
CA CYS A 140 25.40 -10.73 24.25
C CYS A 140 26.04 -9.42 24.70
N ARG A 141 27.34 -9.44 24.98
CA ARG A 141 28.12 -8.23 25.13
C ARG A 141 28.34 -7.61 23.76
N HIS A 142 27.73 -6.47 23.53
CA HIS A 142 27.97 -5.66 22.36
C HIS A 142 29.20 -4.78 22.65
N GLU A 143 30.37 -5.21 22.23
CA GLU A 143 31.52 -4.31 22.20
C GLU A 143 31.23 -3.28 21.10
N THR A 144 30.93 -2.07 21.50
CA THR A 144 30.96 -0.89 20.63
C THR A 144 32.42 -0.59 20.32
N SER A 145 33.10 -1.50 19.57
CA SER A 145 34.41 -1.24 19.02
C SER A 145 34.21 -0.18 17.94
N GLY A 146 34.35 1.06 18.35
CA GLY A 146 34.30 2.21 17.44
C GLY A 146 35.53 2.33 16.53
N SER A 147 36.07 1.23 16.06
CA SER A 147 37.04 1.29 14.98
C SER A 147 36.29 1.58 13.69
N VAL A 148 36.26 2.85 13.33
CA VAL A 148 35.83 3.25 11.98
C VAL A 148 36.73 2.54 10.99
N ASP A 149 36.15 1.82 10.03
CA ASP A 149 36.87 1.24 8.92
C ASP A 149 37.77 2.33 8.30
N GLU A 150 39.05 2.03 8.20
CA GLU A 150 40.08 2.97 7.74
C GLU A 150 39.75 3.55 6.35
N ARG A 151 39.02 2.76 5.53
CA ARG A 151 38.52 3.18 4.21
C ARG A 151 37.44 4.29 4.29
N LEU A 152 36.72 4.38 5.42
CA LEU A 152 35.70 5.38 5.66
C LEU A 152 36.23 6.58 6.48
N SER A 153 37.51 6.57 6.88
CA SER A 153 38.14 7.65 7.66
C SER A 153 38.05 9.00 6.94
N ILE A 154 38.11 9.00 5.62
CA ILE A 154 37.97 10.19 4.77
C ILE A 154 36.62 10.88 4.92
N LEU A 155 35.55 10.10 5.18
CA LEU A 155 34.17 10.65 5.38
C LEU A 155 34.06 11.42 6.71
N LYS A 156 34.90 11.11 7.70
CA LYS A 156 34.96 11.90 8.96
C LYS A 156 35.41 13.34 8.74
N GLN A 157 36.22 13.59 7.74
CA GLN A 157 36.73 14.92 7.42
C GLN A 157 35.60 15.81 6.86
N LEU A 158 34.65 15.21 6.13
CA LEU A 158 33.49 15.91 5.56
C LEU A 158 32.38 16.29 6.58
N LEU A 159 32.42 15.69 7.77
CA LEU A 159 31.46 15.97 8.85
C LEU A 159 31.94 17.07 9.81
N ASN A 160 33.20 17.55 9.68
CA ASN A 160 33.81 18.56 10.54
C ASN A 160 34.01 19.92 9.85
N ASP A 161 33.53 20.09 8.61
CA ASP A 161 33.39 21.34 7.88
C ASP A 161 31.92 21.82 7.96
#